data_1c49892145e645a64f2d97e2938b8b71
#
_entry.id   1c49892145e645a64f2d97e2938b8b71
#
_cell.length_a   1.000
_cell.length_b   1.000
_cell.length_c   1.000
_cell.angle_alpha   90.00
_cell.angle_beta   90.00
_cell.angle_gamma   90.00
#
_symmetry.space_group_name_H-M   'P 1'
#
loop_
_entity.id
_entity.type
_entity.pdbx_description
1 polymer ?
#
loop_
_entity_poly.entity_id
_entity_poly.type
_entity_poly.pdbx_seq_one_letter_code
_entity_poly.pdbx_strand_id
1 'polypeptide(L)'
;MDEIKFGVFLPFYAFRTTKTGSSSFNLIRDIVLECERLGYYSVLLDDHLMLKKMPILECWTTLSALSSVTERIRLGTMISCNSFRNPALLAKMAATLDNISNGRLEFGIGAGVQKNEHNAYGFPFPSSKARIERMNEAVEIIKKMWTEEKASYNGKHYTIKNAVCEPKPVQKPHPPIIIGGGGEKLTLRVTARHADRYDWGYLASLELYKRKLKVLEKHCEAVGRSFHEIEKSCWPAGQIFIGENRKELEKRVLQLMPKGVILEDFMQTSFVGTPEDCIKQIRQYVNLGVTHFMLFFGDLPDLRGLRLFAENIVRKIDQIN
;
A
#
# COMPACT_ATOMS: atom_id res chain seq x y z
N MET A 1 22.33 7.64 -5.75
CA MET A 1 20.93 7.30 -6.11
C MET A 1 20.24 6.90 -4.82
N ASP A 2 18.94 7.21 -4.68
CA ASP A 2 18.19 6.79 -3.50
C ASP A 2 18.06 5.27 -3.47
N GLU A 3 18.05 4.68 -2.28
CA GLU A 3 17.91 3.24 -2.07
C GLU A 3 16.58 2.74 -2.64
N ILE A 4 16.62 1.70 -3.48
CA ILE A 4 15.40 1.06 -3.99
C ILE A 4 14.83 0.13 -2.94
N LYS A 5 13.54 0.26 -2.66
CA LYS A 5 12.80 -0.48 -1.64
C LYS A 5 11.76 -1.40 -2.26
N PHE A 6 11.66 -2.62 -1.76
CA PHE A 6 10.64 -3.58 -2.18
C PHE A 6 9.70 -3.90 -1.02
N GLY A 7 8.45 -3.47 -1.14
CA GLY A 7 7.37 -3.84 -0.24
C GLY A 7 6.52 -4.96 -0.83
N VAL A 8 5.93 -5.77 0.01
CA VAL A 8 4.96 -6.80 -0.38
C VAL A 8 3.55 -6.33 -0.03
N PHE A 9 2.68 -6.28 -1.03
CA PHE A 9 1.24 -6.16 -0.79
C PHE A 9 0.66 -7.53 -0.51
N LEU A 10 0.00 -7.68 0.62
CA LEU A 10 -0.52 -8.94 1.08
C LEU A 10 -2.07 -8.90 1.17
N PRO A 11 -2.78 -9.16 0.07
CA PRO A 11 -4.23 -9.24 0.08
C PRO A 11 -4.67 -10.59 0.61
N PHE A 12 -4.72 -10.75 1.93
CA PHE A 12 -4.99 -12.03 2.58
C PHE A 12 -6.37 -12.63 2.28
N TYR A 13 -7.28 -11.87 1.69
CA TYR A 13 -8.54 -12.39 1.15
C TYR A 13 -8.39 -13.16 -0.16
N ALA A 14 -7.26 -13.04 -0.87
CA ALA A 14 -7.02 -13.69 -2.16
C ALA A 14 -6.45 -15.11 -2.03
N PHE A 15 -6.15 -15.59 -0.83
CA PHE A 15 -5.58 -16.91 -0.62
C PHE A 15 -6.62 -18.01 -0.83
N ARG A 16 -6.58 -18.65 -2.00
CA ARG A 16 -7.55 -19.67 -2.44
C ARG A 16 -7.37 -21.06 -1.81
N THR A 17 -6.42 -21.24 -0.91
CA THR A 17 -5.87 -22.58 -0.63
C THR A 17 -6.31 -23.25 0.65
N THR A 18 -7.12 -22.65 1.49
CA THR A 18 -7.62 -23.37 2.66
C THR A 18 -8.89 -24.13 2.31
N LYS A 19 -8.86 -25.45 2.43
CA LYS A 19 -10.06 -26.31 2.34
C LYS A 19 -11.19 -25.84 3.28
N THR A 20 -10.86 -25.00 4.25
CA THR A 20 -11.74 -24.40 5.26
C THR A 20 -12.21 -23.00 4.90
N GLY A 21 -11.69 -22.38 3.83
CA GLY A 21 -12.04 -21.00 3.44
C GLY A 21 -11.59 -19.90 4.42
N SER A 22 -10.78 -20.21 5.42
CA SER A 22 -10.30 -19.24 6.40
C SER A 22 -8.87 -18.81 6.09
N SER A 23 -8.66 -17.50 5.90
CA SER A 23 -7.35 -16.91 6.05
C SER A 23 -6.99 -17.00 7.54
N SER A 24 -6.18 -17.97 7.94
CA SER A 24 -5.76 -18.02 9.33
C SER A 24 -4.71 -16.94 9.56
N PHE A 25 -4.80 -16.24 10.68
CA PHE A 25 -3.75 -15.28 11.10
C PHE A 25 -2.36 -15.93 11.06
N ASN A 26 -2.24 -17.21 11.43
CA ASN A 26 -0.98 -17.94 11.39
C ASN A 26 -0.35 -17.97 9.99
N LEU A 27 -1.15 -18.19 8.94
CA LEU A 27 -0.63 -18.18 7.57
C LEU A 27 -0.10 -16.79 7.18
N ILE A 28 -0.84 -15.74 7.52
CA ILE A 28 -0.43 -14.35 7.25
C ILE A 28 0.87 -14.04 8.02
N ARG A 29 0.92 -14.37 9.30
CA ARG A 29 2.11 -14.22 10.14
C ARG A 29 3.32 -14.91 9.53
N ASP A 30 3.18 -16.16 9.12
CA ASP A 30 4.29 -16.97 8.59
C ASP A 30 4.82 -16.37 7.26
N ILE A 31 3.93 -15.84 6.40
CA ILE A 31 4.35 -15.12 5.19
C ILE A 31 5.10 -13.83 5.55
N VAL A 32 4.61 -13.05 6.53
CA VAL A 32 5.26 -11.80 6.95
C VAL A 32 6.62 -12.05 7.57
N LEU A 33 6.75 -13.07 8.41
CA LEU A 33 8.05 -13.48 8.97
C LEU A 33 9.03 -13.92 7.89
N GLU A 34 8.55 -14.59 6.86
CA GLU A 34 9.39 -14.95 5.72
C GLU A 34 9.81 -13.72 4.90
N CYS A 35 8.91 -12.74 4.69
CA CYS A 35 9.26 -11.46 4.07
C CYS A 35 10.38 -10.75 4.86
N GLU A 36 10.27 -10.72 6.20
CA GLU A 36 11.28 -10.13 7.06
C GLU A 36 12.62 -10.87 6.95
N ARG A 37 12.60 -12.21 6.99
CA ARG A 37 13.81 -13.04 6.84
C ARG A 37 14.52 -12.82 5.51
N LEU A 38 13.74 -12.60 4.45
CA LEU A 38 14.25 -12.40 3.09
C LEU A 38 14.74 -10.96 2.82
N GLY A 39 14.47 -10.01 3.71
CA GLY A 39 14.94 -8.63 3.60
C GLY A 39 14.02 -7.71 2.79
N TYR A 40 12.74 -8.04 2.64
CA TYR A 40 11.77 -7.09 2.12
C TYR A 40 11.64 -5.89 3.05
N TYR A 41 11.47 -4.71 2.46
CA TYR A 41 11.39 -3.45 3.20
C TYR A 41 10.10 -3.34 4.02
N SER A 42 8.97 -3.71 3.45
CA SER A 42 7.66 -3.58 4.11
C SER A 42 6.68 -4.67 3.69
N VAL A 43 5.67 -4.90 4.55
CA VAL A 43 4.43 -5.60 4.18
C VAL A 43 3.26 -4.66 4.44
N LEU A 44 2.43 -4.45 3.43
CA LEU A 44 1.26 -3.59 3.51
C LEU A 44 -0.01 -4.40 3.27
N LEU A 45 -1.01 -4.15 4.12
CA LEU A 45 -2.32 -4.81 4.07
C LEU A 45 -3.38 -3.84 3.53
N ASP A 46 -4.36 -4.37 2.83
CA ASP A 46 -5.54 -3.61 2.45
C ASP A 46 -6.55 -3.46 3.62
N ASP A 47 -7.32 -2.39 3.59
CA ASP A 47 -8.31 -2.07 4.61
C ASP A 47 -9.72 -2.26 4.06
N HIS A 48 -10.11 -3.54 3.96
CA HIS A 48 -11.44 -3.98 3.61
C HIS A 48 -12.13 -4.68 4.78
N LEU A 49 -13.42 -4.47 4.93
CA LEU A 49 -14.26 -5.13 5.94
C LEU A 49 -14.98 -6.34 5.35
N MET A 50 -15.26 -6.30 4.05
CA MET A 50 -15.84 -7.41 3.30
C MET A 50 -15.54 -7.33 1.81
N LEU A 51 -15.21 -8.46 1.20
CA LEU A 51 -15.15 -8.63 -0.25
C LEU A 51 -15.89 -9.91 -0.65
N LYS A 52 -17.12 -9.76 -1.15
CA LYS A 52 -18.02 -10.88 -1.44
C LYS A 52 -18.22 -11.78 -0.20
N LYS A 53 -17.94 -13.06 -0.31
CA LYS A 53 -18.01 -14.07 0.78
C LYS A 53 -16.62 -14.52 1.25
N MET A 54 -15.58 -13.75 0.97
CA MET A 54 -14.23 -14.11 1.39
C MET A 54 -14.00 -13.72 2.85
N PRO A 55 -13.34 -14.58 3.64
CA PRO A 55 -12.95 -14.22 5.01
C PRO A 55 -11.87 -13.15 4.97
N ILE A 56 -12.09 -12.07 5.69
CA ILE A 56 -11.15 -10.93 5.80
C ILE A 56 -10.94 -10.67 7.28
N LEU A 57 -9.67 -10.54 7.69
CA LEU A 57 -9.32 -10.04 9.02
C LEU A 57 -9.31 -8.50 8.99
N GLU A 58 -9.72 -7.87 10.07
CA GLU A 58 -9.68 -6.42 10.17
C GLU A 58 -8.22 -5.91 10.16
N CYS A 59 -7.96 -4.94 9.31
CA CYS A 59 -6.61 -4.51 8.93
C CYS A 59 -5.77 -4.05 10.14
N TRP A 60 -6.25 -3.10 10.93
CA TRP A 60 -5.50 -2.50 12.03
C TRP A 60 -5.26 -3.47 13.18
N THR A 61 -6.23 -4.32 13.48
CA THR A 61 -6.10 -5.41 14.45
C THR A 61 -5.02 -6.40 14.02
N THR A 62 -5.04 -6.77 12.74
CA THR A 62 -4.05 -7.69 12.15
C THR A 62 -2.64 -7.08 12.16
N LEU A 63 -2.50 -5.80 11.76
CA LEU A 63 -1.22 -5.09 11.80
C LEU A 63 -0.65 -5.01 13.22
N SER A 64 -1.50 -4.76 14.22
CA SER A 64 -1.06 -4.71 15.63
C SER A 64 -0.52 -6.06 16.09
N ALA A 65 -1.19 -7.16 15.73
CA ALA A 65 -0.71 -8.50 16.04
C ALA A 65 0.60 -8.83 15.31
N LEU A 66 0.74 -8.45 14.02
CA LEU A 66 1.96 -8.68 13.25
C LEU A 66 3.14 -7.86 13.79
N SER A 67 2.89 -6.62 14.25
CA SER A 67 3.95 -5.76 14.77
C SER A 67 4.60 -6.30 16.05
N SER A 68 3.86 -7.10 16.83
CA SER A 68 4.37 -7.72 18.06
C SER A 68 5.23 -8.96 17.82
N VAL A 69 5.20 -9.53 16.61
CA VAL A 69 5.94 -10.75 16.25
C VAL A 69 7.03 -10.52 15.20
N THR A 70 7.21 -9.28 14.75
CA THR A 70 8.23 -8.85 13.80
C THR A 70 9.16 -7.81 14.44
N GLU A 71 10.39 -7.69 13.96
CA GLU A 71 11.41 -6.81 14.56
C GLU A 71 11.89 -5.69 13.61
N ARG A 72 11.99 -5.97 12.31
CA ARG A 72 12.62 -5.08 11.33
C ARG A 72 11.71 -4.62 10.22
N ILE A 73 10.89 -5.54 9.68
CA ILE A 73 10.04 -5.24 8.54
C ILE A 73 9.03 -4.14 8.89
N ARG A 74 8.87 -3.18 7.99
CA ARG A 74 7.88 -2.13 8.17
C ARG A 74 6.49 -2.68 7.84
N LEU A 75 5.49 -2.21 8.55
CA LEU A 75 4.12 -2.69 8.45
C LEU A 75 3.17 -1.52 8.24
N GLY A 76 2.17 -1.69 7.40
CA GLY A 76 1.24 -0.59 7.17
C GLY A 76 0.04 -0.94 6.32
N THR A 77 -0.66 0.09 5.93
CA THR A 77 -1.91 -0.01 5.16
C THR A 77 -1.70 0.40 3.70
N MET A 78 -2.26 -0.35 2.78
CA MET A 78 -2.29 -0.05 1.35
C MET A 78 -3.70 -0.24 0.78
N ILE A 79 -4.60 0.64 1.13
CA ILE A 79 -4.52 1.84 1.97
C ILE A 79 -5.73 1.94 2.89
N SER A 80 -5.57 2.53 4.07
CA SER A 80 -6.71 2.76 4.99
C SER A 80 -7.83 3.52 4.32
N CYS A 81 -9.05 3.01 4.46
CA CYS A 81 -10.25 3.70 4.02
C CYS A 81 -10.64 4.79 5.03
N ASN A 82 -10.48 6.05 4.63
CA ASN A 82 -10.81 7.20 5.48
C ASN A 82 -12.25 7.20 6.02
N SER A 83 -13.17 6.55 5.30
CA SER A 83 -14.60 6.54 5.68
C SER A 83 -14.93 5.60 6.83
N PHE A 84 -14.05 4.64 7.16
CA PHE A 84 -14.33 3.61 8.16
C PHE A 84 -14.04 4.05 9.59
N ARG A 85 -13.28 5.14 9.78
CA ARG A 85 -12.87 5.59 11.12
C ARG A 85 -12.92 7.12 11.24
N ASN A 86 -13.19 7.62 12.44
CA ASN A 86 -12.97 9.03 12.74
C ASN A 86 -11.48 9.35 12.64
N PRO A 87 -11.05 10.46 12.01
CA PRO A 87 -9.64 10.76 11.79
C PRO A 87 -8.83 10.93 13.10
N ALA A 88 -9.42 11.44 14.16
CA ALA A 88 -8.73 11.54 15.46
C ALA A 88 -8.52 10.15 16.08
N LEU A 89 -9.50 9.25 15.96
CA LEU A 89 -9.33 7.87 16.39
C LEU A 89 -8.28 7.16 15.54
N LEU A 90 -8.31 7.35 14.23
CA LEU A 90 -7.32 6.75 13.32
C LEU A 90 -5.90 7.24 13.62
N ALA A 91 -5.72 8.54 13.93
CA ALA A 91 -4.46 9.10 14.36
C ALA A 91 -3.95 8.42 15.66
N LYS A 92 -4.84 8.18 16.62
CA LYS A 92 -4.51 7.50 17.87
C LYS A 92 -4.13 6.03 17.65
N MET A 93 -4.87 5.31 16.81
CA MET A 93 -4.57 3.93 16.44
C MET A 93 -3.19 3.83 15.77
N ALA A 94 -2.92 4.72 14.81
CA ALA A 94 -1.65 4.76 14.09
C ALA A 94 -0.46 5.09 15.02
N ALA A 95 -0.61 6.08 15.90
CA ALA A 95 0.41 6.39 16.91
C ALA A 95 0.68 5.21 17.85
N THR A 96 -0.37 4.48 18.23
CA THR A 96 -0.24 3.27 19.05
C THR A 96 0.52 2.17 18.32
N LEU A 97 0.15 1.90 17.06
CA LEU A 97 0.85 0.91 16.24
C LEU A 97 2.32 1.30 15.98
N ASP A 98 2.60 2.58 15.77
CA ASP A 98 3.96 3.07 15.60
C ASP A 98 4.81 2.84 16.85
N ASN A 99 4.23 3.03 18.04
CA ASN A 99 4.89 2.71 19.32
C ASN A 99 5.10 1.20 19.51
N ILE A 100 4.09 0.37 19.26
CA ILE A 100 4.22 -1.10 19.38
C ILE A 100 5.30 -1.62 18.43
N SER A 101 5.35 -1.09 17.22
CA SER A 101 6.32 -1.51 16.21
C SER A 101 7.69 -0.83 16.34
N ASN A 102 7.89 0.05 17.30
CA ASN A 102 9.11 0.84 17.46
C ASN A 102 9.48 1.63 16.18
N GLY A 103 8.52 2.40 15.64
CA GLY A 103 8.75 3.30 14.50
C GLY A 103 8.75 2.63 13.13
N ARG A 104 8.05 1.50 12.95
CA ARG A 104 7.98 0.77 11.68
C ARG A 104 6.66 0.96 10.92
N LEU A 105 5.78 1.86 11.35
CA LEU A 105 4.51 2.11 10.66
C LEU A 105 4.71 2.79 9.30
N GLU A 106 4.03 2.29 8.29
CA GLU A 106 3.80 2.89 6.96
C GLU A 106 2.31 3.28 6.87
N PHE A 107 2.00 4.57 6.95
CA PHE A 107 0.61 5.01 7.05
C PHE A 107 0.02 5.35 5.69
N GLY A 108 -0.68 4.42 5.08
CA GLY A 108 -1.42 4.67 3.83
C GLY A 108 -2.87 5.09 4.08
N ILE A 109 -3.36 6.09 3.33
CA ILE A 109 -4.75 6.57 3.42
C ILE A 109 -5.34 6.89 2.06
N GLY A 110 -6.62 6.56 1.89
CA GLY A 110 -7.39 6.79 0.67
C GLY A 110 -8.84 7.16 0.95
N ALA A 111 -9.52 7.67 -0.07
CA ALA A 111 -10.88 8.17 0.05
C ALA A 111 -11.98 7.09 0.15
N GLY A 112 -11.64 5.82 -0.06
CA GLY A 112 -12.58 4.70 -0.14
C GLY A 112 -13.30 4.61 -1.50
N VAL A 113 -13.51 3.37 -1.98
CA VAL A 113 -14.07 3.11 -3.32
C VAL A 113 -15.20 2.07 -3.35
N GLN A 114 -15.31 1.20 -2.34
CA GLN A 114 -16.22 0.07 -2.33
C GLN A 114 -17.61 0.43 -1.74
N LYS A 115 -18.53 0.87 -2.60
CA LYS A 115 -19.88 1.30 -2.18
C LYS A 115 -20.65 0.20 -1.43
N ASN A 116 -20.56 -1.05 -1.89
CA ASN A 116 -21.30 -2.16 -1.28
C ASN A 116 -20.86 -2.41 0.16
N GLU A 117 -19.56 -2.31 0.42
CA GLU A 117 -18.96 -2.45 1.74
C GLU A 117 -19.41 -1.35 2.70
N HIS A 118 -19.37 -0.09 2.24
CA HIS A 118 -19.89 1.04 3.01
C HIS A 118 -21.35 0.85 3.39
N ASN A 119 -22.19 0.51 2.41
CA ASN A 119 -23.61 0.32 2.65
C ASN A 119 -23.89 -0.84 3.63
N ALA A 120 -23.15 -1.96 3.49
CA ALA A 120 -23.35 -3.13 4.34
C ALA A 120 -22.99 -2.86 5.82
N TYR A 121 -21.98 -2.04 6.06
CA TYR A 121 -21.51 -1.68 7.41
C TYR A 121 -22.11 -0.36 7.93
N GLY A 122 -23.04 0.26 7.17
CA GLY A 122 -23.68 1.50 7.58
C GLY A 122 -22.82 2.76 7.50
N PHE A 123 -21.71 2.71 6.76
CA PHE A 123 -20.87 3.88 6.55
C PHE A 123 -21.41 4.76 5.42
N PRO A 124 -21.40 6.10 5.58
CA PRO A 124 -21.78 7.00 4.51
C PRO A 124 -20.90 6.84 3.26
N PHE A 125 -21.52 6.83 2.07
CA PHE A 125 -20.81 6.81 0.79
C PHE A 125 -21.21 8.04 -0.06
N PRO A 126 -20.75 9.24 0.28
CA PRO A 126 -21.03 10.45 -0.48
C PRO A 126 -20.31 10.46 -1.83
N SER A 127 -20.47 11.53 -2.61
CA SER A 127 -19.79 11.71 -3.89
C SER A 127 -18.28 11.58 -3.77
N SER A 128 -17.59 11.18 -4.86
CA SER A 128 -16.13 11.07 -4.86
C SER A 128 -15.44 12.38 -4.45
N LYS A 129 -15.98 13.53 -4.87
CA LYS A 129 -15.48 14.84 -4.44
C LYS A 129 -15.55 14.99 -2.92
N ALA A 130 -16.71 14.72 -2.31
CA ALA A 130 -16.88 14.84 -0.87
C ALA A 130 -15.99 13.85 -0.09
N ARG A 131 -15.81 12.62 -0.59
CA ARG A 131 -14.89 11.65 0.05
C ARG A 131 -13.43 12.12 0.02
N ILE A 132 -13.00 12.73 -1.09
CA ILE A 132 -11.63 13.28 -1.21
C ILE A 132 -11.47 14.54 -0.35
N GLU A 133 -12.46 15.42 -0.28
CA GLU A 133 -12.46 16.57 0.64
C GLU A 133 -12.36 16.10 2.10
N ARG A 134 -13.13 15.08 2.49
CA ARG A 134 -13.04 14.46 3.83
C ARG A 134 -11.65 13.88 4.11
N MET A 135 -11.06 13.19 3.13
CA MET A 135 -9.69 12.66 3.27
C MET A 135 -8.66 13.78 3.44
N ASN A 136 -8.80 14.89 2.72
CA ASN A 136 -7.90 16.05 2.90
C ASN A 136 -7.95 16.58 4.33
N GLU A 137 -9.15 16.85 4.87
CA GLU A 137 -9.30 17.29 6.26
C GLU A 137 -8.82 16.25 7.28
N ALA A 138 -9.05 14.96 7.00
CA ALA A 138 -8.60 13.88 7.86
C ALA A 138 -7.06 13.84 7.99
N VAL A 139 -6.33 14.00 6.87
CA VAL A 139 -4.87 14.04 6.90
C VAL A 139 -4.36 15.25 7.69
N GLU A 140 -4.99 16.41 7.56
CA GLU A 140 -4.66 17.60 8.36
C GLU A 140 -4.86 17.34 9.86
N ILE A 141 -5.98 16.74 10.24
CA ILE A 141 -6.27 16.36 11.63
C ILE A 141 -5.23 15.36 12.15
N ILE A 142 -4.92 14.32 11.37
CA ILE A 142 -3.97 13.28 11.74
C ILE A 142 -2.58 13.89 11.98
N LYS A 143 -2.10 14.75 11.09
CA LYS A 143 -0.82 15.47 11.27
C LYS A 143 -0.81 16.28 12.56
N LYS A 144 -1.86 17.09 12.80
CA LYS A 144 -2.00 17.88 14.02
C LYS A 144 -1.98 17.00 15.28
N MET A 145 -2.73 15.90 15.29
CA MET A 145 -2.76 14.95 16.40
C MET A 145 -1.38 14.37 16.71
N TRP A 146 -0.56 14.13 15.67
CA TRP A 146 0.78 13.58 15.86
C TRP A 146 1.84 14.59 16.26
N THR A 147 1.66 15.87 15.94
CA THR A 147 2.70 16.89 16.12
C THR A 147 2.37 17.95 17.15
N GLU A 148 1.10 18.26 17.37
CA GLU A 148 0.68 19.28 18.34
C GLU A 148 0.37 18.67 19.71
N GLU A 149 0.64 19.40 20.81
CA GLU A 149 0.29 18.97 22.16
C GLU A 149 -1.23 18.77 22.31
N LYS A 150 -2.00 19.74 21.83
CA LYS A 150 -3.46 19.75 21.79
C LYS A 150 -3.93 20.14 20.41
N ALA A 151 -4.44 19.18 19.65
CA ALA A 151 -4.92 19.41 18.31
C ALA A 151 -6.35 19.97 18.29
N SER A 152 -6.57 21.04 17.54
CA SER A 152 -7.90 21.56 17.24
C SER A 152 -8.05 21.79 15.74
N TYR A 153 -9.23 21.47 15.23
CA TYR A 153 -9.56 21.62 13.81
C TYR A 153 -11.05 21.91 13.66
N ASN A 154 -11.38 22.87 12.81
CA ASN A 154 -12.76 23.20 12.48
C ASN A 154 -12.92 23.28 10.97
N GLY A 155 -13.27 22.15 10.34
CA GLY A 155 -13.44 22.02 8.90
C GLY A 155 -14.88 21.91 8.48
N LYS A 156 -15.08 21.63 7.21
CA LYS A 156 -16.40 21.39 6.62
C LYS A 156 -16.98 20.02 7.04
N HIS A 157 -16.13 19.03 7.22
CA HIS A 157 -16.50 17.64 7.42
C HIS A 157 -16.16 17.11 8.81
N TYR A 158 -15.17 17.69 9.46
CA TYR A 158 -14.71 17.26 10.78
C TYR A 158 -14.43 18.44 11.70
N THR A 159 -14.71 18.24 12.98
CA THR A 159 -14.35 19.18 14.03
C THR A 159 -13.76 18.39 15.20
N ILE A 160 -12.60 18.83 15.69
CA ILE A 160 -11.98 18.36 16.94
C ILE A 160 -11.59 19.57 17.78
N LYS A 161 -11.58 19.41 19.10
CA LYS A 161 -11.23 20.49 20.02
C LYS A 161 -10.33 19.97 21.14
N ASN A 162 -9.12 20.54 21.24
CA ASN A 162 -8.14 20.22 22.26
C ASN A 162 -7.87 18.71 22.42
N ALA A 163 -7.90 17.97 21.29
CA ALA A 163 -7.67 16.54 21.29
C ALA A 163 -6.20 16.24 21.56
N VAL A 164 -5.94 15.31 22.50
CA VAL A 164 -4.60 14.87 22.87
C VAL A 164 -4.32 13.49 22.31
N CYS A 165 -3.15 13.32 21.68
CA CYS A 165 -2.66 12.04 21.18
C CYS A 165 -1.33 11.73 21.89
N GLU A 166 -1.40 11.03 23.02
CA GLU A 166 -0.25 10.51 23.75
C GLU A 166 -0.39 8.99 23.96
N PRO A 167 0.70 8.20 23.76
CA PRO A 167 2.00 8.66 23.27
C PRO A 167 1.95 9.18 21.84
N LYS A 168 2.84 10.10 21.50
CA LYS A 168 3.08 10.50 20.11
C LYS A 168 3.72 9.34 19.34
N PRO A 169 3.66 9.32 17.99
CA PRO A 169 4.44 8.39 17.19
C PRO A 169 5.94 8.46 17.53
N VAL A 170 6.62 7.32 17.42
CA VAL A 170 8.08 7.22 17.57
C VAL A 170 8.77 7.95 16.42
N GLN A 171 8.26 7.77 15.19
CA GLN A 171 8.81 8.41 13.99
C GLN A 171 8.62 9.94 14.02
N LYS A 172 9.65 10.69 13.62
CA LYS A 172 9.64 12.16 13.61
C LYS A 172 9.85 12.69 12.19
N PRO A 173 9.12 13.75 11.78
CA PRO A 173 8.10 14.45 12.56
C PRO A 173 6.83 13.63 12.80
N HIS A 174 6.57 12.62 11.96
CA HIS A 174 5.46 11.65 12.04
C HIS A 174 5.75 10.43 11.14
N PRO A 175 4.99 9.32 11.25
CA PRO A 175 5.05 8.22 10.29
C PRO A 175 4.84 8.72 8.86
N PRO A 176 5.53 8.13 7.85
CA PRO A 176 5.36 8.56 6.46
C PRO A 176 3.91 8.35 6.01
N ILE A 177 3.35 9.40 5.40
CA ILE A 177 1.97 9.40 4.89
C ILE A 177 1.98 9.03 3.42
N ILE A 178 1.36 7.89 3.12
CA ILE A 178 1.17 7.41 1.76
C ILE A 178 -0.24 7.77 1.31
N ILE A 179 -0.38 8.56 0.26
CA ILE A 179 -1.68 8.85 -0.32
C ILE A 179 -1.85 8.03 -1.58
N GLY A 180 -2.90 7.22 -1.60
CA GLY A 180 -3.25 6.36 -2.71
C GLY A 180 -4.36 6.91 -3.57
N GLY A 181 -4.30 6.55 -4.85
CA GLY A 181 -5.31 6.89 -5.84
C GLY A 181 -4.85 7.84 -6.93
N GLY A 182 -5.43 7.66 -8.12
CA GLY A 182 -4.95 8.30 -9.36
C GLY A 182 -5.81 9.45 -9.88
N GLY A 183 -6.74 9.98 -9.09
CA GLY A 183 -7.64 11.07 -9.51
C GLY A 183 -6.89 12.38 -9.78
N GLU A 184 -6.73 12.76 -11.05
CA GLU A 184 -5.86 13.85 -11.48
C GLU A 184 -6.24 15.22 -10.90
N LYS A 185 -7.54 15.53 -10.78
CA LYS A 185 -8.01 16.85 -10.36
C LYS A 185 -8.00 17.06 -8.85
N LEU A 186 -8.33 16.03 -8.08
CA LEU A 186 -8.55 16.17 -6.64
C LEU A 186 -7.56 15.33 -5.82
N THR A 187 -7.41 14.04 -6.12
CA THR A 187 -6.54 13.15 -5.31
C THR A 187 -5.08 13.59 -5.42
N LEU A 188 -4.57 13.83 -6.63
CA LEU A 188 -3.18 14.28 -6.80
C LEU A 188 -2.92 15.66 -6.18
N ARG A 189 -3.94 16.51 -6.06
CA ARG A 189 -3.82 17.77 -5.30
C ARG A 189 -3.66 17.54 -3.80
N VAL A 190 -4.38 16.56 -3.23
CA VAL A 190 -4.19 16.16 -1.82
C VAL A 190 -2.82 15.52 -1.63
N THR A 191 -2.39 14.68 -2.56
CA THR A 191 -1.04 14.08 -2.58
C THR A 191 0.03 15.17 -2.55
N ALA A 192 -0.04 16.17 -3.44
CA ALA A 192 0.91 17.28 -3.49
C ALA A 192 1.02 18.05 -2.17
N ARG A 193 -0.08 18.20 -1.44
CA ARG A 193 -0.12 18.94 -0.16
C ARG A 193 0.44 18.14 1.01
N HIS A 194 0.19 16.83 1.03
CA HIS A 194 0.29 16.09 2.29
C HIS A 194 1.17 14.84 2.24
N ALA A 195 1.36 14.23 1.07
CA ALA A 195 2.02 12.94 1.00
C ALA A 195 3.53 13.02 1.19
N ASP A 196 4.08 12.10 1.96
CA ASP A 196 5.52 11.80 1.97
C ASP A 196 5.85 10.80 0.87
N ARG A 197 4.90 9.90 0.54
CA ARG A 197 4.99 8.99 -0.59
C ARG A 197 3.69 8.94 -1.39
N TYR A 198 3.83 8.91 -2.71
CA TYR A 198 2.74 8.74 -3.65
C TYR A 198 2.68 7.30 -4.13
N ASP A 199 1.55 6.66 -3.93
CA ASP A 199 1.26 5.36 -4.49
C ASP A 199 -0.07 5.36 -5.24
N TRP A 200 -0.03 5.00 -6.50
CA TRP A 200 -1.25 4.89 -7.28
C TRP A 200 -1.83 3.48 -7.28
N GLY A 201 -1.10 2.51 -6.81
CA GLY A 201 -1.43 1.11 -6.96
C GLY A 201 -1.01 0.58 -8.34
N TYR A 202 -1.72 -0.43 -8.83
CA TYR A 202 -1.45 -1.02 -10.13
C TYR A 202 -1.71 -0.05 -11.29
N LEU A 203 -0.76 0.04 -12.18
CA LEU A 203 -0.80 0.87 -13.38
C LEU A 203 -0.78 0.02 -14.65
N ALA A 204 -1.75 0.26 -15.53
CA ALA A 204 -1.85 -0.47 -16.79
C ALA A 204 -0.70 -0.18 -17.77
N SER A 205 0.01 0.94 -17.64
CA SER A 205 1.14 1.28 -18.50
C SER A 205 2.10 2.31 -17.93
N LEU A 206 3.36 2.24 -18.37
CA LEU A 206 4.41 3.19 -18.05
C LEU A 206 4.05 4.62 -18.51
N GLU A 207 3.42 4.76 -19.67
CA GLU A 207 3.00 6.08 -20.19
C GLU A 207 1.93 6.73 -19.31
N LEU A 208 1.01 5.93 -18.80
CA LEU A 208 0.01 6.43 -17.86
C LEU A 208 0.68 6.90 -16.56
N TYR A 209 1.69 6.18 -16.08
CA TYR A 209 2.47 6.58 -14.92
C TYR A 209 3.20 7.91 -15.14
N LYS A 210 3.91 8.07 -16.26
CA LYS A 210 4.56 9.33 -16.65
C LYS A 210 3.58 10.49 -16.68
N ARG A 211 2.41 10.28 -17.27
CA ARG A 211 1.35 11.32 -17.31
C ARG A 211 0.94 11.75 -15.90
N LYS A 212 0.75 10.79 -14.98
CA LYS A 212 0.35 11.10 -13.61
C LYS A 212 1.43 11.83 -12.82
N LEU A 213 2.69 11.46 -13.02
CA LEU A 213 3.80 12.19 -12.41
C LEU A 213 3.83 13.65 -12.86
N LYS A 214 3.65 13.94 -14.15
CA LYS A 214 3.55 15.31 -14.68
C LYS A 214 2.37 16.10 -14.08
N VAL A 215 1.24 15.43 -13.84
CA VAL A 215 0.08 16.09 -13.19
C VAL A 215 0.37 16.35 -11.72
N LEU A 216 1.00 15.41 -11.02
CA LEU A 216 1.41 15.61 -9.62
C LEU A 216 2.42 16.77 -9.48
N GLU A 217 3.41 16.83 -10.35
CA GLU A 217 4.41 17.91 -10.39
C GLU A 217 3.75 19.29 -10.50
N LYS A 218 2.80 19.47 -11.43
CA LYS A 218 2.01 20.72 -11.56
C LYS A 218 1.21 21.04 -10.29
N HIS A 219 0.68 20.04 -9.60
CA HIS A 219 0.01 20.28 -8.32
C HIS A 219 1.00 20.68 -7.21
N CYS A 220 2.21 20.13 -7.22
CA CYS A 220 3.27 20.52 -6.29
C CYS A 220 3.67 21.99 -6.51
N GLU A 221 3.91 22.41 -7.76
CA GLU A 221 4.15 23.80 -8.13
C GLU A 221 3.04 24.74 -7.62
N ALA A 222 1.76 24.34 -7.83
CA ALA A 222 0.61 25.15 -7.44
C ALA A 222 0.46 25.31 -5.91
N VAL A 223 1.06 24.43 -5.09
CA VAL A 223 1.03 24.51 -3.62
C VAL A 223 2.38 24.95 -3.03
N GLY A 224 3.37 25.29 -3.88
CA GLY A 224 4.69 25.75 -3.43
C GLY A 224 5.56 24.67 -2.79
N ARG A 225 5.37 23.38 -3.18
CA ARG A 225 6.13 22.26 -2.66
C ARG A 225 7.01 21.62 -3.74
N SER A 226 8.22 21.20 -3.39
CA SER A 226 9.06 20.46 -4.33
C SER A 226 8.47 19.08 -4.63
N PHE A 227 8.36 18.75 -5.93
CA PHE A 227 7.96 17.43 -6.39
C PHE A 227 8.93 16.32 -5.92
N HIS A 228 10.20 16.67 -5.73
CA HIS A 228 11.24 15.73 -5.28
C HIS A 228 11.12 15.33 -3.80
N GLU A 229 10.38 16.10 -2.99
CA GLU A 229 10.10 15.74 -1.60
C GLU A 229 9.14 14.54 -1.47
N ILE A 230 8.43 14.20 -2.54
CA ILE A 230 7.49 13.09 -2.53
C ILE A 230 8.18 11.85 -3.09
N GLU A 231 8.38 10.82 -2.25
CA GLU A 231 8.83 9.50 -2.70
C GLU A 231 7.83 8.89 -3.69
N LYS A 232 8.33 8.33 -4.79
CA LYS A 232 7.48 7.73 -5.82
C LYS A 232 7.46 6.23 -5.61
N SER A 233 6.27 5.66 -5.41
CA SER A 233 6.09 4.22 -5.44
C SER A 233 5.18 3.78 -6.59
N CYS A 234 5.34 2.56 -7.00
CA CYS A 234 4.47 1.94 -7.99
C CYS A 234 4.37 0.42 -7.80
N TRP A 235 3.34 -0.13 -8.44
CA TRP A 235 3.21 -1.57 -8.65
C TRP A 235 3.66 -1.85 -10.09
N PRO A 236 4.74 -2.60 -10.29
CA PRO A 236 5.26 -2.85 -11.64
C PRO A 236 4.31 -3.72 -12.48
N ALA A 237 3.41 -4.44 -11.81
CA ALA A 237 2.33 -5.21 -12.44
C ALA A 237 1.17 -5.42 -11.44
N GLY A 238 0.01 -5.86 -11.92
CA GLY A 238 -1.13 -6.21 -11.07
C GLY A 238 -0.82 -7.41 -10.18
N GLN A 239 -0.19 -8.44 -10.77
CA GLN A 239 0.35 -9.60 -10.04
C GLN A 239 1.71 -9.97 -10.61
N ILE A 240 2.55 -10.57 -9.77
CA ILE A 240 3.89 -11.01 -10.15
C ILE A 240 3.94 -12.53 -10.04
N PHE A 241 4.35 -13.15 -11.15
CA PHE A 241 4.70 -14.55 -11.25
C PHE A 241 6.14 -14.65 -11.79
N ILE A 242 7.04 -15.11 -10.93
CA ILE A 242 8.47 -15.22 -11.26
C ILE A 242 8.92 -16.67 -11.16
N GLY A 243 9.77 -17.09 -12.09
CA GLY A 243 10.32 -18.44 -12.13
C GLY A 243 11.57 -18.52 -12.98
N GLU A 244 12.41 -19.51 -12.73
CA GLU A 244 13.64 -19.74 -13.50
C GLU A 244 13.32 -20.35 -14.89
N ASN A 245 12.29 -21.21 -14.95
CA ASN A 245 11.86 -21.88 -16.16
C ASN A 245 10.52 -21.30 -16.65
N ARG A 246 10.55 -20.63 -17.81
CA ARG A 246 9.39 -19.95 -18.39
C ARG A 246 8.23 -20.93 -18.70
N LYS A 247 8.49 -22.14 -19.19
CA LYS A 247 7.44 -23.13 -19.50
C LYS A 247 6.73 -23.63 -18.23
N GLU A 248 7.47 -23.88 -17.15
CA GLU A 248 6.89 -24.28 -15.87
C GLU A 248 6.09 -23.15 -15.25
N LEU A 249 6.62 -21.93 -15.37
CA LEU A 249 5.95 -20.72 -14.90
C LEU A 249 4.60 -20.51 -15.61
N GLU A 250 4.55 -20.63 -16.94
CA GLU A 250 3.31 -20.52 -17.71
C GLU A 250 2.28 -21.58 -17.29
N LYS A 251 2.68 -22.82 -17.09
CA LYS A 251 1.80 -23.88 -16.56
C LYS A 251 1.21 -23.52 -15.20
N ARG A 252 2.05 -22.96 -14.31
CA ARG A 252 1.63 -22.51 -12.96
C ARG A 252 0.65 -21.34 -13.06
N VAL A 253 0.92 -20.37 -13.92
CA VAL A 253 0.03 -19.23 -14.15
C VAL A 253 -1.34 -19.69 -14.65
N LEU A 254 -1.39 -20.60 -15.62
CA LEU A 254 -2.65 -21.18 -16.11
C LEU A 254 -3.50 -21.85 -15.03
N GLN A 255 -2.87 -22.43 -14.00
CA GLN A 255 -3.57 -23.02 -12.88
C GLN A 255 -4.10 -21.98 -11.86
N LEU A 256 -3.42 -20.84 -11.75
CA LEU A 256 -3.68 -19.81 -10.73
C LEU A 256 -4.52 -18.65 -11.27
N MET A 257 -4.49 -18.39 -12.58
CA MET A 257 -5.26 -17.29 -13.16
C MET A 257 -6.77 -17.49 -12.98
N PRO A 258 -7.57 -16.41 -12.95
CA PRO A 258 -9.01 -16.51 -12.84
C PRO A 258 -9.63 -17.29 -14.01
N LYS A 259 -10.61 -18.16 -13.71
CA LYS A 259 -11.34 -18.90 -14.75
C LYS A 259 -12.04 -17.93 -15.69
N GLY A 260 -11.92 -18.20 -16.99
CA GLY A 260 -12.57 -17.39 -18.03
C GLY A 260 -11.79 -16.15 -18.48
N VAL A 261 -10.60 -15.93 -17.93
CA VAL A 261 -9.66 -14.89 -18.42
C VAL A 261 -8.75 -15.50 -19.49
N ILE A 262 -8.52 -14.78 -20.58
CA ILE A 262 -7.60 -15.19 -21.64
C ILE A 262 -6.17 -14.96 -21.14
N LEU A 263 -5.26 -15.91 -21.39
CA LEU A 263 -3.87 -15.83 -20.89
C LEU A 263 -3.16 -14.55 -21.38
N GLU A 264 -3.36 -14.16 -22.62
CA GLU A 264 -2.76 -12.96 -23.20
C GLU A 264 -3.19 -11.69 -22.46
N ASP A 265 -4.50 -11.55 -22.17
CA ASP A 265 -5.03 -10.42 -21.39
C ASP A 265 -4.50 -10.41 -19.96
N PHE A 266 -4.38 -11.59 -19.36
CA PHE A 266 -3.81 -11.74 -18.02
C PHE A 266 -2.34 -11.33 -17.99
N MET A 267 -1.56 -11.71 -18.97
CA MET A 267 -0.14 -11.34 -19.10
C MET A 267 0.08 -9.84 -19.36
N GLN A 268 -0.88 -9.14 -19.96
CA GLN A 268 -0.80 -7.69 -20.13
C GLN A 268 -0.89 -6.94 -18.78
N THR A 269 -1.60 -7.52 -17.83
CA THR A 269 -1.84 -6.90 -16.52
C THR A 269 -1.00 -7.51 -15.39
N SER A 270 -0.32 -8.62 -15.67
CA SER A 270 0.53 -9.34 -14.72
C SER A 270 1.96 -9.43 -15.26
N PHE A 271 2.92 -9.43 -14.36
CA PHE A 271 4.29 -9.80 -14.74
C PHE A 271 4.46 -11.32 -14.68
N VAL A 272 4.89 -11.90 -15.78
CA VAL A 272 5.20 -13.33 -15.88
C VAL A 272 6.56 -13.48 -16.56
N GLY A 273 7.60 -13.83 -15.82
CA GLY A 273 8.95 -13.89 -16.41
C GLY A 273 10.03 -14.37 -15.44
N THR A 274 11.26 -14.31 -15.94
CA THR A 274 12.47 -14.63 -15.17
C THR A 274 12.90 -13.45 -14.29
N PRO A 275 13.83 -13.64 -13.35
CA PRO A 275 14.43 -12.53 -12.61
C PRO A 275 15.00 -11.43 -13.51
N GLU A 276 15.65 -11.77 -14.61
CA GLU A 276 16.24 -10.82 -15.57
C GLU A 276 15.15 -10.00 -16.27
N ASP A 277 14.02 -10.64 -16.64
CA ASP A 277 12.88 -9.94 -17.22
C ASP A 277 12.28 -8.94 -16.21
N CYS A 278 12.20 -9.33 -14.94
CA CYS A 278 11.70 -8.48 -13.86
C CYS A 278 12.60 -7.26 -13.64
N ILE A 279 13.91 -7.45 -13.59
CA ILE A 279 14.89 -6.36 -13.48
C ILE A 279 14.74 -5.35 -14.63
N LYS A 280 14.59 -5.83 -15.86
CA LYS A 280 14.37 -4.95 -17.03
C LYS A 280 13.12 -4.08 -16.86
N GLN A 281 12.04 -4.66 -16.34
CA GLN A 281 10.81 -3.92 -16.09
C GLN A 281 10.98 -2.90 -14.97
N ILE A 282 11.57 -3.28 -13.85
CA ILE A 282 11.85 -2.40 -12.70
C ILE A 282 12.69 -1.19 -13.14
N ARG A 283 13.75 -1.40 -13.91
CA ARG A 283 14.62 -0.31 -14.42
C ARG A 283 13.85 0.76 -15.18
N GLN A 284 12.78 0.43 -15.89
CA GLN A 284 11.98 1.43 -16.59
C GLN A 284 11.31 2.42 -15.64
N TYR A 285 10.91 1.96 -14.47
CA TYR A 285 10.31 2.80 -13.42
C TYR A 285 11.37 3.53 -12.61
N VAL A 286 12.51 2.90 -12.32
CA VAL A 286 13.66 3.55 -11.67
C VAL A 286 14.10 4.78 -12.48
N ASN A 287 14.16 4.67 -13.81
CA ASN A 287 14.46 5.80 -14.71
C ASN A 287 13.43 6.94 -14.64
N LEU A 288 12.28 6.73 -14.02
CA LEU A 288 11.27 7.75 -13.73
C LEU A 288 11.33 8.29 -12.30
N GLY A 289 12.36 7.88 -11.54
CA GLY A 289 12.55 8.28 -10.16
C GLY A 289 11.72 7.48 -9.15
N VAL A 290 11.22 6.30 -9.54
CA VAL A 290 10.58 5.36 -8.59
C VAL A 290 11.64 4.70 -7.74
N THR A 291 11.48 4.80 -6.44
CA THR A 291 12.38 4.20 -5.44
C THR A 291 11.69 3.15 -4.57
N HIS A 292 10.37 3.03 -4.63
CA HIS A 292 9.62 2.07 -3.84
C HIS A 292 8.68 1.24 -4.72
N PHE A 293 8.87 -0.08 -4.71
CA PHE A 293 8.07 -1.01 -5.48
C PHE A 293 7.17 -1.83 -4.58
N MET A 294 5.86 -1.82 -4.84
CA MET A 294 4.90 -2.68 -4.19
C MET A 294 4.65 -3.93 -5.03
N LEU A 295 4.86 -5.09 -4.44
CA LEU A 295 4.84 -6.38 -5.12
C LEU A 295 3.66 -7.21 -4.63
N PHE A 296 2.82 -7.63 -5.55
CA PHE A 296 1.76 -8.59 -5.30
C PHE A 296 2.09 -9.93 -5.96
N PHE A 297 2.56 -10.88 -5.18
CA PHE A 297 2.86 -12.23 -5.69
C PHE A 297 1.58 -13.02 -5.91
N GLY A 298 1.32 -13.40 -7.15
CA GLY A 298 0.08 -14.06 -7.54
C GLY A 298 0.00 -15.55 -7.17
N ASP A 299 1.13 -16.13 -6.76
CA ASP A 299 1.23 -17.52 -6.30
C ASP A 299 1.11 -17.68 -4.77
N LEU A 300 1.02 -16.60 -4.02
CA LEU A 300 0.77 -16.69 -2.57
C LEU A 300 -0.49 -17.54 -2.26
N PRO A 301 -0.42 -18.38 -1.26
CA PRO A 301 0.57 -18.53 -0.20
C PRO A 301 1.77 -19.42 -0.52
N ASP A 302 1.94 -19.87 -1.77
CA ASP A 302 3.19 -20.49 -2.20
C ASP A 302 4.32 -19.44 -2.18
N LEU A 303 5.39 -19.72 -1.48
CA LEU A 303 6.48 -18.76 -1.25
C LEU A 303 7.58 -18.83 -2.31
N ARG A 304 7.45 -19.67 -3.34
CA ARG A 304 8.50 -19.84 -4.36
C ARG A 304 8.83 -18.57 -5.10
N GLY A 305 7.82 -17.88 -5.62
CA GLY A 305 8.03 -16.60 -6.32
C GLY A 305 8.63 -15.52 -5.42
N LEU A 306 8.11 -15.41 -4.20
CA LEU A 306 8.60 -14.48 -3.19
C LEU A 306 10.07 -14.73 -2.83
N ARG A 307 10.48 -15.99 -2.64
CA ARG A 307 11.88 -16.36 -2.35
C ARG A 307 12.78 -16.09 -3.54
N LEU A 308 12.39 -16.51 -4.73
CA LEU A 308 13.16 -16.32 -5.95
C LEU A 308 13.41 -14.83 -6.24
N PHE A 309 12.39 -13.98 -6.04
CA PHE A 309 12.52 -12.54 -6.20
C PHE A 309 13.52 -11.97 -5.18
N ALA A 310 13.42 -12.37 -3.93
CA ALA A 310 14.33 -11.89 -2.88
C ALA A 310 15.78 -12.27 -3.16
N GLU A 311 16.05 -13.51 -3.53
CA GLU A 311 17.40 -14.03 -3.78
C GLU A 311 18.07 -13.39 -5.00
N ASN A 312 17.29 -13.08 -6.04
CA ASN A 312 17.84 -12.60 -7.30
C ASN A 312 17.71 -11.08 -7.50
N ILE A 313 16.84 -10.42 -6.76
CA ILE A 313 16.57 -8.99 -6.97
C ILE A 313 16.80 -8.20 -5.68
N VAL A 314 16.10 -8.52 -4.58
CA VAL A 314 16.23 -7.74 -3.32
C VAL A 314 17.67 -7.74 -2.82
N ARG A 315 18.33 -8.90 -2.77
CA ARG A 315 19.72 -9.03 -2.28
C ARG A 315 20.78 -8.49 -3.24
N LYS A 316 20.40 -8.25 -4.48
CA LYS A 316 21.33 -7.76 -5.54
C LYS A 316 20.96 -6.35 -6.00
N ILE A 317 20.24 -5.61 -5.15
CA ILE A 317 19.69 -4.30 -5.51
C ILE A 317 20.73 -3.30 -5.99
N ASP A 318 21.95 -3.35 -5.39
CA ASP A 318 23.07 -2.49 -5.78
C ASP A 318 23.52 -2.71 -7.24
N GLN A 319 23.14 -3.83 -7.86
CA GLN A 319 23.42 -4.15 -9.27
C GLN A 319 22.32 -3.67 -10.23
N ILE A 320 21.20 -3.17 -9.69
CA ILE A 320 20.05 -2.68 -10.46
C ILE A 320 20.19 -1.18 -10.74
N ASN A 321 20.98 -0.49 -9.93
CA ASN A 321 21.30 0.94 -10.03
C ASN A 321 22.22 1.28 -11.21
#